data_25a035cb34d31f9954454ba84b4ef3f6
#
_entry.id   25a035cb34d31f9954454ba84b4ef3f6
#
_cell.length_a   1.000
_cell.length_b   1.000
_cell.length_c   1.000
_cell.angle_alpha   90.00
_cell.angle_beta   90.00
_cell.angle_gamma   90.00
#
_symmetry.space_group_name_H-M   'P 1'
#
loop_
_entity.id
_entity.type
_entity.pdbx_description
1 polymer ?
#
loop_
_entity_poly.entity_id
_entity_poly.type
_entity_poly.pdbx_seq_one_letter_code
_entity_poly.pdbx_strand_id
1 'polypeptide(L)'
;MVRKLKPIKETTEDYDAIEVAIKRLFRKQIYLPLMKELGESGKLVNSKSDLLNAIKTGRISFSRGTFSGRFNAQTSKELKALGARWDRGTRTWKLSQSSLDAEVVNAIHASEAFFQRKLDAIDRKLTQILPEEIADSLKIGRFFDRTLWKVERDFAATLKGLTLPPTLTKAQRAVIAREWQNNMKLFIKDWLKKEIVQLRKDMQQSVFAGNRYETAVKTIQKSYGVSASKAKFLARQETGLLMAKFKEVRYKDAGVKKYMWRTVTGTAAHPVRSTHKICDGKIFSWDNPRELDKQGLVKPSGVHKPGENKNPGEDYNCRCTAVPIVEFGGN
;
A
#
# COMPACT_ATOMS: atom_id res chain seq x y z
N MET A 1 -31.49 -0.92 -33.52
CA MET A 1 -30.80 0.35 -33.17
C MET A 1 -29.74 0.07 -32.11
N VAL A 2 -28.49 0.51 -32.32
CA VAL A 2 -27.40 0.31 -31.36
C VAL A 2 -27.13 1.60 -30.62
N ARG A 3 -27.12 1.58 -29.29
CA ARG A 3 -26.83 2.75 -28.43
C ARG A 3 -25.64 2.48 -27.55
N LYS A 4 -24.66 3.39 -27.52
CA LYS A 4 -23.56 3.41 -26.57
C LYS A 4 -24.01 4.18 -25.33
N LEU A 5 -23.86 3.57 -24.16
CA LEU A 5 -24.23 4.19 -22.90
C LEU A 5 -23.03 4.91 -22.27
N LYS A 6 -23.30 5.88 -21.39
CA LYS A 6 -22.24 6.54 -20.62
C LYS A 6 -21.56 5.55 -19.68
N PRO A 7 -20.23 5.43 -19.69
CA PRO A 7 -19.54 4.53 -18.79
C PRO A 7 -19.59 5.01 -17.33
N ILE A 8 -19.74 4.08 -16.39
CA ILE A 8 -19.57 4.35 -14.97
C ILE A 8 -18.08 4.48 -14.68
N LYS A 9 -17.65 5.65 -14.22
CA LYS A 9 -16.24 5.97 -13.93
C LYS A 9 -15.96 5.92 -12.44
N GLU A 10 -14.73 5.57 -12.09
CA GLU A 10 -14.20 5.74 -10.74
C GLU A 10 -13.90 7.20 -10.46
N THR A 11 -14.03 7.59 -9.19
CA THR A 11 -13.60 8.90 -8.68
C THR A 11 -12.59 8.72 -7.57
N THR A 12 -11.85 9.78 -7.23
CA THR A 12 -10.89 9.75 -6.14
C THR A 12 -11.52 9.40 -4.80
N GLU A 13 -12.75 9.85 -4.57
CA GLU A 13 -13.52 9.55 -3.35
C GLU A 13 -13.78 8.06 -3.15
N ASP A 14 -13.76 7.26 -4.24
CA ASP A 14 -14.05 5.84 -4.19
C ASP A 14 -12.99 5.05 -3.42
N TYR A 15 -11.75 5.52 -3.39
CA TYR A 15 -10.64 4.83 -2.71
C TYR A 15 -10.01 5.62 -1.56
N ASP A 16 -10.30 6.91 -1.39
CA ASP A 16 -9.70 7.75 -0.34
C ASP A 16 -9.95 7.20 1.07
N ALA A 17 -11.16 6.72 1.33
CA ALA A 17 -11.51 6.17 2.63
C ALA A 17 -10.70 4.91 2.97
N ILE A 18 -10.47 4.04 1.99
CA ILE A 18 -9.69 2.81 2.18
C ILE A 18 -8.18 3.12 2.26
N GLU A 19 -7.71 4.10 1.48
CA GLU A 19 -6.34 4.60 1.58
C GLU A 19 -6.02 5.09 3.00
N VAL A 20 -6.91 5.93 3.56
CA VAL A 20 -6.77 6.44 4.94
C VAL A 20 -6.75 5.30 5.95
N ALA A 21 -7.62 4.31 5.78
CA ALA A 21 -7.68 3.16 6.68
C ALA A 21 -6.41 2.30 6.61
N ILE A 22 -5.88 2.02 5.41
CA ILE A 22 -4.63 1.27 5.22
C ILE A 22 -3.43 2.04 5.82
N LYS A 23 -3.34 3.35 5.59
CA LYS A 23 -2.29 4.20 6.19
C LYS A 23 -2.35 4.18 7.72
N ARG A 24 -3.56 4.24 8.29
CA ARG A 24 -3.76 4.16 9.75
C ARG A 24 -3.34 2.81 10.30
N LEU A 25 -3.65 1.72 9.60
CA LEU A 25 -3.23 0.38 9.99
C LEU A 25 -1.70 0.27 10.01
N PHE A 26 -1.01 0.67 8.95
CA PHE A 26 0.45 0.69 8.89
C PHE A 26 1.05 1.53 10.03
N ARG A 27 0.51 2.73 10.23
CA ARG A 27 0.95 3.63 11.30
C ARG A 27 0.83 2.97 12.67
N LYS A 28 -0.31 2.32 12.95
CA LYS A 28 -0.59 1.67 14.24
C LYS A 28 0.27 0.41 14.46
N GLN A 29 0.46 -0.39 13.42
CA GLN A 29 1.10 -1.70 13.57
C GLN A 29 2.63 -1.65 13.45
N ILE A 30 3.17 -0.71 12.69
CA ILE A 30 4.60 -0.64 12.39
C ILE A 30 5.21 0.68 12.86
N TYR A 31 4.71 1.81 12.36
CA TYR A 31 5.36 3.10 12.56
C TYR A 31 5.36 3.55 14.03
N LEU A 32 4.20 3.59 14.67
CA LEU A 32 4.09 4.04 16.06
C LEU A 32 4.86 3.16 17.06
N PRO A 33 4.82 1.82 16.99
CA PRO A 33 5.64 0.99 17.86
C PRO A 33 7.13 1.29 17.74
N LEU A 34 7.65 1.46 16.53
CA LEU A 34 9.06 1.81 16.31
C LEU A 34 9.38 3.22 16.81
N MET A 35 8.53 4.20 16.50
CA MET A 35 8.74 5.58 16.97
C MET A 35 8.61 5.71 18.48
N LYS A 36 7.74 4.93 19.11
CA LYS A 36 7.63 4.88 20.57
C LYS A 36 8.94 4.39 21.22
N GLU A 37 9.51 3.31 20.71
CA GLU A 37 10.80 2.79 21.21
C GLU A 37 11.93 3.80 21.03
N LEU A 38 11.94 4.53 19.91
CA LEU A 38 12.89 5.62 19.69
C LEU A 38 12.58 6.84 20.57
N GLY A 39 11.30 7.13 20.86
CA GLY A 39 10.85 8.28 21.65
C GLY A 39 10.94 8.06 23.17
N GLU A 40 10.66 6.87 23.67
CA GLU A 40 10.90 6.51 25.11
C GLU A 40 12.39 6.60 25.46
N SER A 41 13.21 6.60 24.44
CA SER A 41 14.59 6.95 24.50
C SER A 41 14.85 8.45 24.77
N GLY A 42 13.85 9.30 24.96
CA GLY A 42 13.98 10.71 25.33
C GLY A 42 14.32 10.96 26.80
N LYS A 43 14.48 9.92 27.65
CA LYS A 43 14.97 10.07 29.02
C LYS A 43 16.37 10.67 28.99
N LEU A 44 16.55 11.77 29.72
CA LEU A 44 17.84 12.42 29.86
C LEU A 44 18.88 11.45 30.39
N VAL A 45 20.08 11.50 29.86
CA VAL A 45 21.24 10.77 30.40
C VAL A 45 21.68 11.53 31.64
N ASN A 46 21.55 10.91 32.81
CA ASN A 46 21.90 11.48 34.10
C ASN A 46 23.05 10.71 34.81
N SER A 47 23.46 9.58 34.24
CA SER A 47 24.49 8.70 34.77
C SER A 47 25.17 7.86 33.69
N LYS A 48 26.29 7.19 34.04
CA LYS A 48 26.92 6.20 33.13
C LYS A 48 25.95 5.11 32.75
N SER A 49 25.10 4.63 33.68
CA SER A 49 24.07 3.64 33.38
C SER A 49 23.07 4.13 32.34
N ASP A 50 22.66 5.41 32.41
CA ASP A 50 21.77 6.02 31.41
C ASP A 50 22.47 6.18 30.07
N LEU A 51 23.78 6.51 30.04
CA LEU A 51 24.57 6.53 28.84
C LEU A 51 24.64 5.16 28.18
N LEU A 52 24.95 4.11 28.94
CA LEU A 52 24.96 2.74 28.44
C LEU A 52 23.59 2.33 27.88
N ASN A 53 22.52 2.68 28.58
CA ASN A 53 21.17 2.43 28.09
C ASN A 53 20.85 3.22 26.83
N ALA A 54 21.33 4.48 26.73
CA ALA A 54 21.18 5.29 25.53
C ALA A 54 21.93 4.68 24.32
N ILE A 55 23.07 4.05 24.56
CA ILE A 55 23.82 3.30 23.54
C ILE A 55 23.07 2.02 23.17
N LYS A 56 22.67 1.20 24.14
CA LYS A 56 21.91 -0.05 23.94
C LYS A 56 20.63 0.15 23.13
N THR A 57 19.96 1.27 23.32
CA THR A 57 18.70 1.61 22.62
C THR A 57 18.92 2.39 21.33
N GLY A 58 20.18 2.60 20.91
CA GLY A 58 20.53 3.29 19.67
C GLY A 58 20.30 4.80 19.67
N ARG A 59 19.99 5.41 20.85
CA ARG A 59 19.88 6.88 20.99
C ARG A 59 21.22 7.59 20.79
N ILE A 60 22.25 6.93 21.26
CA ILE A 60 23.63 7.31 21.03
C ILE A 60 24.25 6.14 20.28
N SER A 61 24.69 6.37 19.06
CA SER A 61 25.38 5.36 18.25
C SER A 61 26.89 5.59 18.30
N PHE A 62 27.64 4.50 18.24
CA PHE A 62 29.09 4.54 18.09
C PHE A 62 29.51 3.82 16.82
N SER A 63 30.29 4.49 15.99
CA SER A 63 30.83 3.89 14.78
C SER A 63 32.12 4.58 14.37
N ARG A 64 33.10 3.77 13.94
CA ARG A 64 34.39 4.27 13.44
C ARG A 64 35.03 5.30 14.37
N GLY A 65 35.01 5.03 15.67
CA GLY A 65 35.59 5.93 16.66
C GLY A 65 34.75 7.19 16.97
N THR A 66 33.46 7.19 16.64
CA THR A 66 32.63 8.40 16.76
C THR A 66 31.31 8.08 17.46
N PHE A 67 30.99 8.79 18.54
CA PHE A 67 29.65 8.82 19.13
C PHE A 67 28.79 9.87 18.44
N SER A 68 27.59 9.50 18.07
CA SER A 68 26.61 10.38 17.40
C SER A 68 25.25 10.24 18.08
N GLY A 69 24.51 11.36 18.17
CA GLY A 69 23.19 11.38 18.82
C GLY A 69 22.87 12.74 19.40
N ARG A 70 21.86 12.79 20.27
CA ARG A 70 21.54 14.01 21.04
C ARG A 70 22.31 13.97 22.36
N PHE A 71 23.10 15.00 22.60
CA PHE A 71 23.93 15.12 23.80
C PHE A 71 23.40 16.27 24.67
N ASN A 72 23.17 15.99 25.95
CA ASN A 72 22.99 17.00 26.99
C ASN A 72 24.30 17.24 27.76
N ALA A 73 24.28 18.13 28.74
CA ALA A 73 25.47 18.44 29.56
C ALA A 73 26.01 17.20 30.27
N GLN A 74 25.12 16.35 30.83
CA GLN A 74 25.53 15.14 31.54
C GLN A 74 26.06 14.07 30.57
N THR A 75 25.41 13.85 29.41
CA THR A 75 25.94 12.97 28.37
C THR A 75 27.36 13.38 27.97
N SER A 76 27.58 14.69 27.82
CA SER A 76 28.88 15.25 27.48
C SER A 76 29.92 15.02 28.57
N LYS A 77 29.51 15.09 29.84
CA LYS A 77 30.35 14.79 30.98
C LYS A 77 30.78 13.31 31.01
N GLU A 78 29.82 12.41 30.81
CA GLU A 78 30.06 10.97 30.76
C GLU A 78 30.97 10.56 29.59
N LEU A 79 30.75 11.14 28.39
CA LEU A 79 31.60 10.87 27.25
C LEU A 79 33.03 11.41 27.44
N LYS A 80 33.20 12.57 28.10
CA LYS A 80 34.53 13.08 28.50
C LYS A 80 35.21 12.15 29.49
N ALA A 81 34.46 11.62 30.47
CA ALA A 81 34.99 10.68 31.44
C ALA A 81 35.48 9.37 30.78
N LEU A 82 34.89 8.97 29.66
CA LEU A 82 35.35 7.88 28.80
C LEU A 82 36.57 8.23 27.96
N GLY A 83 37.08 9.48 28.02
CA GLY A 83 38.20 9.95 27.21
C GLY A 83 37.81 10.46 25.81
N ALA A 84 36.51 10.58 25.49
CA ALA A 84 36.07 11.10 24.21
C ALA A 84 36.32 12.61 24.09
N ARG A 85 36.65 13.05 22.88
CA ARG A 85 36.91 14.48 22.53
C ARG A 85 35.80 15.00 21.60
N TRP A 86 35.27 16.19 21.90
CA TRP A 86 34.26 16.84 21.08
C TRP A 86 34.85 17.43 19.80
N ASP A 87 34.33 17.02 18.66
CA ASP A 87 34.63 17.60 17.37
C ASP A 87 33.54 18.62 16.99
N ARG A 88 33.88 19.89 16.97
CA ARG A 88 32.97 21.01 16.65
C ARG A 88 32.52 21.00 15.19
N GLY A 89 33.38 20.55 14.27
CA GLY A 89 33.08 20.51 12.83
C GLY A 89 32.00 19.50 12.49
N THR A 90 32.12 18.31 13.07
CA THR A 90 31.14 17.21 12.83
C THR A 90 30.02 17.15 13.87
N ARG A 91 30.10 17.94 14.95
CA ARG A 91 29.21 17.92 16.11
C ARG A 91 29.05 16.50 16.70
N THR A 92 30.18 15.83 16.87
CA THR A 92 30.24 14.45 17.38
C THR A 92 31.35 14.31 18.42
N TRP A 93 31.28 13.24 19.24
CA TRP A 93 32.33 12.88 20.17
C TRP A 93 33.22 11.80 19.55
N LYS A 94 34.53 12.02 19.53
CA LYS A 94 35.52 11.07 19.01
C LYS A 94 36.25 10.36 20.13
N LEU A 95 36.39 9.03 19.99
CA LEU A 95 37.12 8.18 20.89
C LEU A 95 37.77 7.05 20.09
N SER A 96 39.03 6.72 20.39
CA SER A 96 39.66 5.56 19.77
C SER A 96 38.90 4.28 20.18
N GLN A 97 38.72 3.37 19.22
CA GLN A 97 38.03 2.10 19.46
C GLN A 97 38.78 1.26 20.48
N SER A 98 40.11 1.35 20.54
CA SER A 98 40.96 0.69 21.54
C SER A 98 40.82 1.23 22.96
N SER A 99 40.21 2.42 23.10
CA SER A 99 40.01 3.07 24.43
C SER A 99 38.61 2.84 25.00
N LEU A 100 37.78 2.03 24.36
CA LEU A 100 36.43 1.69 24.86
C LEU A 100 36.54 0.69 26.02
N ASP A 101 35.81 0.95 27.11
CA ASP A 101 35.65 -0.04 28.17
C ASP A 101 34.68 -1.16 27.73
N ALA A 102 34.80 -2.33 28.40
CA ALA A 102 33.99 -3.52 28.04
C ALA A 102 32.48 -3.27 28.16
N GLU A 103 32.03 -2.41 29.06
CA GLU A 103 30.59 -2.11 29.24
C GLU A 103 30.05 -1.33 28.05
N VAL A 104 30.82 -0.37 27.54
CA VAL A 104 30.44 0.42 26.33
C VAL A 104 30.46 -0.46 25.09
N VAL A 105 31.47 -1.34 24.95
CA VAL A 105 31.54 -2.33 23.86
C VAL A 105 30.32 -3.24 23.88
N ASN A 106 29.98 -3.78 25.04
CA ASN A 106 28.78 -4.61 25.20
C ASN A 106 27.48 -3.85 24.91
N ALA A 107 27.42 -2.56 25.30
CA ALA A 107 26.26 -1.72 25.00
C ALA A 107 26.11 -1.44 23.49
N ILE A 108 27.22 -1.25 22.77
CA ILE A 108 27.24 -1.06 21.31
C ILE A 108 26.73 -2.32 20.60
N HIS A 109 27.25 -3.50 20.93
CA HIS A 109 26.78 -4.77 20.37
C HIS A 109 25.31 -5.05 20.69
N ALA A 110 24.86 -4.71 21.89
CA ALA A 110 23.46 -4.87 22.29
C ALA A 110 22.50 -3.94 21.50
N SER A 111 22.98 -2.84 20.95
CA SER A 111 22.16 -1.89 20.19
C SER A 111 21.65 -2.48 18.86
N GLU A 112 22.49 -3.20 18.11
CA GLU A 112 22.06 -3.89 16.90
C GLU A 112 21.00 -4.94 17.21
N ALA A 113 21.26 -5.76 18.22
CA ALA A 113 20.32 -6.79 18.67
C ALA A 113 19.00 -6.21 19.20
N PHE A 114 19.00 -5.00 19.76
CA PHE A 114 17.81 -4.32 20.24
C PHE A 114 16.84 -4.03 19.09
N PHE A 115 17.29 -3.38 18.01
CA PHE A 115 16.44 -3.09 16.87
C PHE A 115 15.98 -4.36 16.17
N GLN A 116 16.86 -5.35 16.01
CA GLN A 116 16.47 -6.64 15.43
C GLN A 116 15.34 -7.30 16.24
N ARG A 117 15.48 -7.39 17.56
CA ARG A 117 14.41 -7.95 18.42
C ARG A 117 13.09 -7.18 18.30
N LYS A 118 13.12 -5.84 18.15
CA LYS A 118 11.91 -5.03 17.98
C LYS A 118 11.23 -5.29 16.65
N LEU A 119 12.01 -5.35 15.56
CA LEU A 119 11.49 -5.69 14.23
C LEU A 119 10.94 -7.13 14.22
N ASP A 120 11.63 -8.08 14.88
CA ASP A 120 11.16 -9.46 15.02
C ASP A 120 9.85 -9.56 15.82
N ALA A 121 9.71 -8.76 16.87
CA ALA A 121 8.47 -8.71 17.66
C ALA A 121 7.29 -8.17 16.84
N ILE A 122 7.53 -7.13 16.03
CA ILE A 122 6.51 -6.57 15.13
C ILE A 122 6.16 -7.59 14.04
N ASP A 123 7.15 -8.24 13.44
CA ASP A 123 6.94 -9.25 12.40
C ASP A 123 6.14 -10.44 12.92
N ARG A 124 6.49 -10.97 14.09
CA ARG A 124 5.72 -12.03 14.77
C ARG A 124 4.27 -11.60 14.99
N LYS A 125 4.06 -10.39 15.52
CA LYS A 125 2.71 -9.85 15.73
C LYS A 125 1.92 -9.76 14.41
N LEU A 126 2.52 -9.25 13.34
CA LEU A 126 1.88 -9.17 12.03
C LEU A 126 1.58 -10.55 11.43
N THR A 127 2.43 -11.54 11.71
CA THR A 127 2.21 -12.93 11.29
C THR A 127 1.00 -13.54 12.00
N GLN A 128 0.79 -13.20 13.27
CA GLN A 128 -0.32 -13.70 14.08
C GLN A 128 -1.65 -12.98 13.83
N ILE A 129 -1.62 -11.77 13.26
CA ILE A 129 -2.86 -11.04 12.95
C ILE A 129 -3.69 -11.86 11.96
N LEU A 130 -4.92 -12.14 12.35
CA LEU A 130 -5.89 -12.82 11.48
C LEU A 130 -6.36 -11.89 10.36
N PRO A 131 -6.60 -12.41 9.15
CA PRO A 131 -7.16 -11.62 8.06
C PRO A 131 -8.47 -10.88 8.43
N GLU A 132 -9.29 -11.49 9.28
CA GLU A 132 -10.53 -10.93 9.80
C GLU A 132 -10.29 -9.67 10.63
N GLU A 133 -9.30 -9.65 11.52
CA GLU A 133 -8.93 -8.47 12.32
C GLU A 133 -8.50 -7.30 11.44
N ILE A 134 -7.83 -7.59 10.32
CA ILE A 134 -7.48 -6.59 9.32
C ILE A 134 -8.74 -6.01 8.67
N ALA A 135 -9.67 -6.88 8.29
CA ALA A 135 -10.94 -6.47 7.68
C ALA A 135 -11.76 -5.56 8.59
N ASP A 136 -11.87 -5.93 9.87
CA ASP A 136 -12.61 -5.16 10.87
C ASP A 136 -11.95 -3.80 11.14
N SER A 137 -10.63 -3.77 11.28
CA SER A 137 -9.88 -2.53 11.50
C SER A 137 -10.00 -1.56 10.32
N LEU A 138 -10.13 -2.05 9.10
CA LEU A 138 -10.31 -1.29 7.87
C LEU A 138 -11.77 -0.97 7.56
N LYS A 139 -12.73 -1.60 8.27
CA LYS A 139 -14.17 -1.49 8.00
C LYS A 139 -14.51 -1.86 6.54
N ILE A 140 -13.88 -2.92 6.04
CA ILE A 140 -13.96 -3.35 4.63
C ILE A 140 -15.41 -3.54 4.17
N GLY A 141 -16.28 -4.09 5.03
CA GLY A 141 -17.70 -4.28 4.72
C GLY A 141 -18.43 -2.97 4.37
N ARG A 142 -18.21 -1.90 5.16
CA ARG A 142 -18.82 -0.57 4.88
C ARG A 142 -18.32 0.02 3.56
N PHE A 143 -17.06 -0.18 3.24
CA PHE A 143 -16.50 0.27 1.98
C PHE A 143 -17.14 -0.49 0.80
N PHE A 144 -17.28 -1.80 0.92
CA PHE A 144 -17.96 -2.65 -0.06
C PHE A 144 -19.39 -2.16 -0.33
N ASP A 145 -20.19 -1.97 0.73
CA ASP A 145 -21.58 -1.52 0.64
C ASP A 145 -21.70 -0.14 -0.03
N ARG A 146 -20.81 0.79 0.34
CA ARG A 146 -20.77 2.13 -0.27
C ARG A 146 -20.45 2.07 -1.76
N THR A 147 -19.45 1.28 -2.14
CA THR A 147 -19.06 1.11 -3.55
C THR A 147 -20.19 0.47 -4.35
N LEU A 148 -20.82 -0.56 -3.80
CA LEU A 148 -21.99 -1.20 -4.41
C LEU A 148 -23.13 -0.21 -4.61
N TRP A 149 -23.51 0.53 -3.57
CA TRP A 149 -24.58 1.53 -3.66
C TRP A 149 -24.32 2.56 -4.76
N LYS A 150 -23.08 3.05 -4.86
CA LYS A 150 -22.68 3.99 -5.91
C LYS A 150 -22.84 3.38 -7.31
N VAL A 151 -22.33 2.18 -7.52
CA VAL A 151 -22.42 1.50 -8.82
C VAL A 151 -23.89 1.27 -9.21
N GLU A 152 -24.74 0.85 -8.27
CA GLU A 152 -26.18 0.64 -8.51
C GLU A 152 -26.88 1.96 -8.87
N ARG A 153 -26.60 3.05 -8.17
CA ARG A 153 -27.13 4.38 -8.48
C ARG A 153 -26.71 4.86 -9.88
N ASP A 154 -25.42 4.76 -10.18
CA ASP A 154 -24.87 5.22 -11.46
C ASP A 154 -25.33 4.31 -12.61
N PHE A 155 -25.54 3.03 -12.33
CA PHE A 155 -26.13 2.06 -13.24
C PHE A 155 -27.58 2.43 -13.57
N ALA A 156 -28.40 2.69 -12.57
CA ALA A 156 -29.78 3.13 -12.75
C ALA A 156 -29.86 4.44 -13.57
N ALA A 157 -28.98 5.41 -13.31
CA ALA A 157 -28.91 6.66 -14.06
C ALA A 157 -28.49 6.44 -15.51
N THR A 158 -27.59 5.49 -15.78
CA THR A 158 -27.08 5.17 -17.12
C THR A 158 -28.14 4.48 -17.98
N LEU A 159 -28.95 3.61 -17.36
CA LEU A 159 -30.01 2.84 -18.04
C LEU A 159 -31.40 3.47 -17.93
N LYS A 160 -31.49 4.72 -17.55
CA LYS A 160 -32.77 5.46 -17.48
C LYS A 160 -33.52 5.36 -18.82
N GLY A 161 -34.76 4.87 -18.75
CA GLY A 161 -35.61 4.66 -19.91
C GLY A 161 -35.50 3.27 -20.56
N LEU A 162 -34.68 2.38 -20.00
CA LEU A 162 -34.67 0.95 -20.31
C LEU A 162 -35.37 0.18 -19.17
N THR A 163 -35.92 -1.00 -19.47
CA THR A 163 -36.41 -1.92 -18.43
C THR A 163 -35.22 -2.30 -17.54
N LEU A 164 -35.23 -1.81 -16.30
CA LEU A 164 -34.13 -2.07 -15.38
C LEU A 164 -34.23 -3.52 -14.89
N PRO A 165 -33.17 -4.30 -15.00
CA PRO A 165 -33.08 -5.57 -14.33
C PRO A 165 -33.10 -5.35 -12.80
N PRO A 166 -33.52 -6.35 -12.03
CA PRO A 166 -33.48 -6.25 -10.59
C PRO A 166 -32.05 -5.95 -10.11
N THR A 167 -31.93 -5.31 -8.96
CA THR A 167 -30.62 -5.11 -8.29
C THR A 167 -29.94 -6.46 -8.07
N LEU A 168 -28.61 -6.43 -7.86
CA LEU A 168 -27.88 -7.66 -7.52
C LEU A 168 -28.58 -8.45 -6.42
N THR A 169 -28.76 -9.73 -6.65
CA THR A 169 -29.31 -10.65 -5.63
C THR A 169 -28.40 -10.73 -4.41
N LYS A 170 -28.95 -11.15 -3.27
CA LYS A 170 -28.13 -11.38 -2.05
C LYS A 170 -27.00 -12.38 -2.32
N ALA A 171 -27.26 -13.43 -3.12
CA ALA A 171 -26.27 -14.44 -3.47
C ALA A 171 -25.11 -13.83 -4.30
N GLN A 172 -25.39 -13.06 -5.34
CA GLN A 172 -24.39 -12.38 -6.14
C GLN A 172 -23.54 -11.42 -5.31
N ARG A 173 -24.19 -10.62 -4.44
CA ARG A 173 -23.47 -9.72 -3.51
C ARG A 173 -22.54 -10.51 -2.58
N ALA A 174 -23.01 -11.61 -2.02
CA ALA A 174 -22.24 -12.44 -1.11
C ALA A 174 -21.00 -13.04 -1.78
N VAL A 175 -21.12 -13.51 -3.02
CA VAL A 175 -19.99 -14.05 -3.80
C VAL A 175 -18.96 -12.95 -4.06
N ILE A 176 -19.37 -11.81 -4.64
CA ILE A 176 -18.45 -10.69 -4.95
C ILE A 176 -17.80 -10.18 -3.66
N ALA A 177 -18.57 -10.02 -2.56
CA ALA A 177 -18.06 -9.56 -1.29
C ALA A 177 -16.98 -10.50 -0.74
N ARG A 178 -17.24 -11.80 -0.76
CA ARG A 178 -16.33 -12.82 -0.23
C ARG A 178 -15.01 -12.84 -1.00
N GLU A 179 -15.08 -12.90 -2.31
CA GLU A 179 -13.89 -12.93 -3.17
C GLU A 179 -13.05 -11.67 -2.98
N TRP A 180 -13.67 -10.51 -3.06
CA TRP A 180 -12.97 -9.25 -2.92
C TRP A 180 -12.40 -9.03 -1.52
N GLN A 181 -13.17 -9.29 -0.47
CA GLN A 181 -12.71 -9.14 0.92
C GLN A 181 -11.56 -10.09 1.24
N ASN A 182 -11.63 -11.34 0.78
CA ASN A 182 -10.55 -12.30 0.99
C ASN A 182 -9.26 -11.84 0.30
N ASN A 183 -9.34 -11.43 -0.95
CA ASN A 183 -8.19 -10.90 -1.68
C ASN A 183 -7.59 -9.68 -0.97
N MET A 184 -8.43 -8.71 -0.59
CA MET A 184 -8.01 -7.50 0.12
C MET A 184 -7.28 -7.80 1.43
N LYS A 185 -7.81 -8.71 2.26
CA LYS A 185 -7.20 -9.13 3.53
C LYS A 185 -5.80 -9.70 3.31
N LEU A 186 -5.65 -10.60 2.33
CA LEU A 186 -4.39 -11.25 2.01
C LEU A 186 -3.37 -10.24 1.46
N PHE A 187 -3.76 -9.40 0.51
CA PHE A 187 -2.88 -8.37 -0.06
C PHE A 187 -2.37 -7.39 0.99
N ILE A 188 -3.22 -6.94 1.92
CA ILE A 188 -2.81 -6.03 2.98
C ILE A 188 -1.86 -6.73 3.96
N LYS A 189 -2.13 -7.97 4.34
CA LYS A 189 -1.24 -8.75 5.21
C LYS A 189 0.14 -8.94 4.57
N ASP A 190 0.18 -9.32 3.31
CA ASP A 190 1.43 -9.50 2.55
C ASP A 190 2.18 -8.18 2.38
N TRP A 191 1.47 -7.10 2.12
CA TRP A 191 2.06 -5.78 2.02
C TRP A 191 2.72 -5.35 3.34
N LEU A 192 2.05 -5.50 4.48
CA LEU A 192 2.61 -5.18 5.80
C LEU A 192 3.90 -5.99 6.07
N LYS A 193 3.91 -7.28 5.74
CA LYS A 193 5.10 -8.12 5.87
C LYS A 193 6.25 -7.64 4.98
N LYS A 194 5.98 -7.30 3.72
CA LYS A 194 6.98 -6.76 2.79
C LYS A 194 7.57 -5.44 3.28
N GLU A 195 6.75 -4.56 3.87
CA GLU A 195 7.22 -3.30 4.43
C GLU A 195 8.17 -3.52 5.63
N ILE A 196 7.91 -4.52 6.50
CA ILE A 196 8.83 -4.88 7.57
C ILE A 196 10.16 -5.39 7.03
N VAL A 197 10.14 -6.26 6.02
CA VAL A 197 11.37 -6.78 5.40
C VAL A 197 12.18 -5.64 4.77
N GLN A 198 11.53 -4.72 4.07
CA GLN A 198 12.21 -3.56 3.48
C GLN A 198 12.79 -2.64 4.56
N LEU A 199 12.01 -2.34 5.59
CA LEU A 199 12.47 -1.51 6.70
C LEU A 199 13.68 -2.15 7.40
N ARG A 200 13.69 -3.47 7.60
CA ARG A 200 14.82 -4.22 8.15
C ARG A 200 16.08 -4.03 7.31
N LYS A 201 15.99 -4.13 5.97
CA LYS A 201 17.10 -3.87 5.05
C LYS A 201 17.61 -2.43 5.15
N ASP A 202 16.69 -1.46 5.14
CA ASP A 202 17.03 -0.04 5.23
C ASP A 202 17.71 0.28 6.59
N MET A 203 17.25 -0.33 7.67
CA MET A 203 17.86 -0.19 9.00
C MET A 203 19.24 -0.84 9.05
N GLN A 204 19.42 -2.03 8.46
CA GLN A 204 20.74 -2.68 8.38
C GLN A 204 21.75 -1.80 7.63
N GLN A 205 21.34 -1.21 6.51
CA GLN A 205 22.22 -0.36 5.71
C GLN A 205 22.55 0.98 6.35
N SER A 206 21.62 1.57 7.11
CA SER A 206 21.75 2.93 7.63
C SER A 206 22.10 2.99 9.12
N VAL A 207 21.55 2.13 9.94
CA VAL A 207 21.69 2.19 11.41
C VAL A 207 22.78 1.25 11.90
N PHE A 208 22.76 0.01 11.43
CA PHE A 208 23.75 -0.99 11.87
C PHE A 208 25.15 -0.76 11.27
N ALA A 209 25.21 0.01 10.17
CA ALA A 209 26.48 0.53 9.65
C ALA A 209 27.05 1.70 10.48
N GLY A 210 26.47 2.01 11.64
CA GLY A 210 26.96 3.04 12.57
C GLY A 210 26.53 4.47 12.22
N ASN A 211 25.42 4.63 11.52
CA ASN A 211 24.86 5.93 11.25
C ASN A 211 24.14 6.52 12.48
N ARG A 212 23.96 7.85 12.46
CA ARG A 212 23.36 8.61 13.57
C ARG A 212 21.92 8.16 13.88
N TYR A 213 21.52 8.31 15.15
CA TYR A 213 20.13 8.14 15.60
C TYR A 213 19.12 8.90 14.71
N GLU A 214 19.44 10.14 14.32
CA GLU A 214 18.60 10.92 13.40
C GLU A 214 18.43 10.21 12.06
N THR A 215 19.43 9.44 11.62
CA THR A 215 19.33 8.63 10.40
C THR A 215 18.33 7.50 10.58
N ALA A 216 18.28 6.85 11.74
CA ALA A 216 17.26 5.85 12.05
C ALA A 216 15.85 6.45 11.98
N VAL A 217 15.64 7.59 12.64
CA VAL A 217 14.36 8.32 12.60
C VAL A 217 14.00 8.69 11.17
N LYS A 218 14.92 9.28 10.41
CA LYS A 218 14.69 9.65 9.00
C LYS A 218 14.40 8.42 8.13
N THR A 219 15.10 7.32 8.34
CA THR A 219 14.87 6.06 7.62
C THR A 219 13.45 5.55 7.85
N ILE A 220 12.99 5.53 9.12
CA ILE A 220 11.64 5.11 9.47
C ILE A 220 10.60 6.09 8.89
N GLN A 221 10.83 7.40 8.96
CA GLN A 221 9.95 8.41 8.39
C GLN A 221 9.86 8.32 6.87
N LYS A 222 11.00 8.10 6.18
CA LYS A 222 11.06 7.89 4.74
C LYS A 222 10.31 6.62 4.35
N SER A 223 10.53 5.52 5.05
CA SER A 223 9.81 4.26 4.85
C SER A 223 8.30 4.45 5.02
N TYR A 224 7.86 5.20 6.03
CA TYR A 224 6.45 5.54 6.20
C TYR A 224 5.88 6.33 5.01
N GLY A 225 6.60 7.31 4.50
CA GLY A 225 6.21 8.09 3.31
C GLY A 225 6.04 7.22 2.06
N VAL A 226 6.98 6.30 1.82
CA VAL A 226 6.92 5.34 0.71
C VAL A 226 5.73 4.40 0.89
N SER A 227 5.52 3.88 2.09
CA SER A 227 4.40 2.98 2.40
C SER A 227 3.05 3.68 2.29
N ALA A 228 2.97 4.98 2.60
CA ALA A 228 1.76 5.78 2.38
C ALA A 228 1.39 5.88 0.88
N SER A 229 2.38 6.02 0.00
CA SER A 229 2.17 6.03 -1.45
C SER A 229 1.73 4.66 -1.97
N LYS A 230 2.31 3.59 -1.45
CA LYS A 230 1.89 2.21 -1.77
C LYS A 230 0.47 1.92 -1.28
N ALA A 231 0.08 2.42 -0.09
CA ALA A 231 -1.27 2.30 0.43
C ALA A 231 -2.31 2.96 -0.49
N LYS A 232 -1.99 4.16 -1.01
CA LYS A 232 -2.82 4.84 -2.01
C LYS A 232 -2.98 4.02 -3.29
N PHE A 233 -1.87 3.48 -3.76
CA PHE A 233 -1.88 2.61 -4.94
C PHE A 233 -2.76 1.37 -4.72
N LEU A 234 -2.57 0.66 -3.59
CA LEU A 234 -3.34 -0.54 -3.24
C LEU A 234 -4.83 -0.23 -3.12
N ALA A 235 -5.19 0.84 -2.41
CA ALA A 235 -6.58 1.26 -2.26
C ALA A 235 -7.26 1.47 -3.62
N ARG A 236 -6.58 2.17 -4.54
CA ARG A 236 -7.11 2.43 -5.89
C ARG A 236 -7.22 1.15 -6.71
N GLN A 237 -6.22 0.29 -6.67
CA GLN A 237 -6.22 -0.98 -7.40
C GLN A 237 -7.41 -1.85 -6.99
N GLU A 238 -7.59 -2.04 -5.69
CA GLU A 238 -8.64 -2.90 -5.15
C GLU A 238 -10.04 -2.31 -5.38
N THR A 239 -10.19 -0.99 -5.29
CA THR A 239 -11.44 -0.32 -5.65
C THR A 239 -11.78 -0.51 -7.14
N GLY A 240 -10.77 -0.36 -8.01
CA GLY A 240 -10.93 -0.56 -9.45
C GLY A 240 -11.39 -1.98 -9.79
N LEU A 241 -10.77 -2.99 -9.19
CA LEU A 241 -11.15 -4.40 -9.36
C LEU A 241 -12.59 -4.65 -8.90
N LEU A 242 -12.96 -4.13 -7.72
CA LEU A 242 -14.33 -4.28 -7.20
C LEU A 242 -15.37 -3.65 -8.14
N MET A 243 -15.11 -2.42 -8.58
CA MET A 243 -16.00 -1.71 -9.49
C MET A 243 -16.09 -2.38 -10.87
N ALA A 244 -14.98 -2.91 -11.40
CA ALA A 244 -14.98 -3.66 -12.66
C ALA A 244 -15.87 -4.90 -12.55
N LYS A 245 -15.74 -5.65 -11.45
CA LYS A 245 -16.56 -6.84 -11.20
C LYS A 245 -18.05 -6.52 -11.05
N PHE A 246 -18.39 -5.48 -10.31
CA PHE A 246 -19.79 -5.04 -10.21
C PHE A 246 -20.36 -4.64 -11.58
N LYS A 247 -19.61 -3.87 -12.36
CA LYS A 247 -20.06 -3.46 -13.72
C LYS A 247 -20.28 -4.65 -14.63
N GLU A 248 -19.34 -5.60 -14.64
CA GLU A 248 -19.47 -6.85 -15.40
C GLU A 248 -20.79 -7.56 -15.07
N VAL A 249 -21.01 -7.87 -13.80
CA VAL A 249 -22.19 -8.62 -13.36
C VAL A 249 -23.46 -7.85 -13.70
N ARG A 250 -23.50 -6.54 -13.40
CA ARG A 250 -24.71 -5.74 -13.64
C ARG A 250 -25.04 -5.57 -15.12
N TYR A 251 -24.04 -5.36 -15.97
CA TYR A 251 -24.30 -5.26 -17.41
C TYR A 251 -24.73 -6.59 -18.01
N LYS A 252 -24.16 -7.71 -17.56
CA LYS A 252 -24.58 -9.06 -17.98
C LYS A 252 -26.02 -9.32 -17.56
N ASP A 253 -26.42 -9.02 -16.32
CA ASP A 253 -27.78 -9.13 -15.82
C ASP A 253 -28.77 -8.25 -16.61
N ALA A 254 -28.33 -7.08 -17.07
CA ALA A 254 -29.10 -6.19 -17.93
C ALA A 254 -29.17 -6.63 -19.40
N GLY A 255 -28.65 -7.81 -19.73
CA GLY A 255 -28.60 -8.31 -21.11
C GLY A 255 -27.60 -7.58 -22.00
N VAL A 256 -26.74 -6.74 -21.44
CA VAL A 256 -25.69 -6.02 -22.19
C VAL A 256 -24.51 -6.96 -22.40
N LYS A 257 -24.49 -7.62 -23.56
CA LYS A 257 -23.47 -8.64 -23.87
C LYS A 257 -22.15 -8.07 -24.37
N LYS A 258 -22.16 -6.86 -24.95
CA LYS A 258 -21.02 -6.25 -25.63
C LYS A 258 -20.66 -4.92 -25.02
N TYR A 259 -19.39 -4.57 -25.11
CA TYR A 259 -18.89 -3.24 -24.73
C TYR A 259 -17.77 -2.79 -25.70
N MET A 260 -17.58 -1.50 -25.80
CA MET A 260 -16.43 -0.90 -26.45
C MET A 260 -15.38 -0.59 -25.39
N TRP A 261 -14.14 -1.05 -25.62
CA TRP A 261 -13.01 -0.70 -24.76
C TRP A 261 -12.70 0.79 -24.89
N ARG A 262 -12.51 1.46 -23.75
CA ARG A 262 -12.07 2.86 -23.73
C ARG A 262 -10.89 3.01 -22.80
N THR A 263 -9.76 3.45 -23.32
CA THR A 263 -8.61 3.83 -22.51
C THR A 263 -8.82 5.20 -21.89
N VAL A 264 -8.25 5.41 -20.71
CA VAL A 264 -8.13 6.75 -20.13
C VAL A 264 -6.86 7.37 -20.67
N THR A 265 -6.90 8.65 -20.99
CA THR A 265 -5.73 9.41 -21.45
C THR A 265 -4.61 9.27 -20.40
N GLY A 266 -3.49 8.66 -20.80
CA GLY A 266 -2.31 8.53 -19.97
C GLY A 266 -1.60 9.88 -19.81
N THR A 267 -0.85 10.02 -18.72
CA THR A 267 0.12 11.10 -18.56
C THR A 267 1.51 10.61 -18.96
N ALA A 268 2.45 11.51 -19.16
CA ALA A 268 3.86 11.14 -19.42
C ALA A 268 4.43 10.24 -18.32
N ALA A 269 4.05 10.47 -17.06
CA ALA A 269 4.47 9.67 -15.91
C ALA A 269 3.76 8.30 -15.82
N HIS A 270 2.56 8.16 -16.41
CA HIS A 270 1.76 6.94 -16.38
C HIS A 270 1.11 6.70 -17.75
N PRO A 271 1.88 6.30 -18.75
CA PRO A 271 1.37 6.04 -20.09
C PRO A 271 0.41 4.84 -20.10
N VAL A 272 -0.53 4.85 -21.02
CA VAL A 272 -1.38 3.70 -21.29
C VAL A 272 -0.51 2.58 -21.88
N ARG A 273 -0.63 1.36 -21.34
CA ARG A 273 0.10 0.20 -21.88
C ARG A 273 -0.24 -0.05 -23.35
N SER A 274 0.73 -0.50 -24.14
CA SER A 274 0.53 -0.80 -25.56
C SER A 274 -0.61 -1.79 -25.77
N THR A 275 -0.67 -2.86 -24.96
CA THR A 275 -1.72 -3.89 -25.01
C THR A 275 -3.13 -3.35 -24.73
N HIS A 276 -3.25 -2.28 -23.92
CA HIS A 276 -4.53 -1.62 -23.67
C HIS A 276 -4.85 -0.59 -24.76
N LYS A 277 -3.82 0.09 -25.25
CA LYS A 277 -3.98 1.12 -26.29
C LYS A 277 -4.53 0.53 -27.59
N ILE A 278 -4.07 -0.65 -28.00
CA ILE A 278 -4.58 -1.33 -29.21
C ILE A 278 -6.04 -1.77 -29.07
N CYS A 279 -6.55 -1.91 -27.84
CA CYS A 279 -7.95 -2.25 -27.58
C CYS A 279 -8.88 -1.02 -27.64
N ASP A 280 -8.36 0.22 -27.63
CA ASP A 280 -9.18 1.42 -27.57
C ASP A 280 -10.13 1.50 -28.79
N GLY A 281 -11.40 1.76 -28.52
CA GLY A 281 -12.45 1.82 -29.53
C GLY A 281 -12.91 0.48 -30.09
N LYS A 282 -12.26 -0.65 -29.72
CA LYS A 282 -12.63 -1.99 -30.16
C LYS A 282 -13.76 -2.56 -29.34
N ILE A 283 -14.54 -3.46 -29.95
CA ILE A 283 -15.71 -4.08 -29.32
C ILE A 283 -15.35 -5.48 -28.84
N PHE A 284 -15.76 -5.80 -27.62
CA PHE A 284 -15.59 -7.10 -27.00
C PHE A 284 -16.89 -7.54 -26.32
N SER A 285 -17.03 -8.84 -26.08
CA SER A 285 -17.98 -9.34 -25.08
C SER A 285 -17.29 -9.49 -23.74
N TRP A 286 -18.07 -9.62 -22.67
CA TRP A 286 -17.53 -9.84 -21.33
C TRP A 286 -16.73 -11.16 -21.24
N ASP A 287 -17.18 -12.19 -21.93
CA ASP A 287 -16.59 -13.53 -21.88
C ASP A 287 -15.65 -13.81 -23.05
N ASN A 288 -15.71 -13.03 -24.14
CA ASN A 288 -14.90 -13.25 -25.33
C ASN A 288 -13.57 -12.47 -25.26
N PRO A 289 -12.42 -13.17 -25.36
CA PRO A 289 -11.11 -12.52 -25.30
C PRO A 289 -10.72 -11.76 -26.57
N ARG A 290 -11.45 -11.91 -27.68
CA ARG A 290 -11.10 -11.36 -28.99
C ARG A 290 -12.07 -10.24 -29.42
N GLU A 291 -11.55 -9.33 -30.24
CA GLU A 291 -12.33 -8.26 -30.87
C GLU A 291 -13.51 -8.83 -31.67
N LEU A 292 -14.67 -8.21 -31.52
CA LEU A 292 -15.88 -8.50 -32.28
C LEU A 292 -16.11 -7.44 -33.37
N ASP A 293 -16.77 -7.84 -34.43
CA ASP A 293 -17.32 -6.90 -35.43
C ASP A 293 -18.60 -6.20 -34.91
N LYS A 294 -19.22 -5.37 -35.79
CA LYS A 294 -20.45 -4.67 -35.42
C LYS A 294 -21.64 -5.61 -35.19
N GLN A 295 -21.63 -6.77 -35.83
CA GLN A 295 -22.65 -7.81 -35.71
C GLN A 295 -22.41 -8.68 -34.43
N GLY A 296 -21.26 -8.57 -33.82
CA GLY A 296 -20.87 -9.36 -32.62
C GLY A 296 -20.23 -10.69 -32.96
N LEU A 297 -19.78 -10.85 -34.19
CA LEU A 297 -19.01 -12.00 -34.60
C LEU A 297 -17.50 -11.78 -34.30
N VAL A 298 -16.79 -12.87 -34.01
CA VAL A 298 -15.36 -12.81 -33.75
C VAL A 298 -14.60 -12.43 -35.02
N LYS A 299 -13.76 -11.39 -34.93
CA LYS A 299 -12.83 -11.04 -36.02
C LYS A 299 -11.61 -11.97 -35.99
N PRO A 300 -11.32 -12.76 -37.04
CA PRO A 300 -10.16 -13.66 -37.08
C PRO A 300 -8.83 -12.94 -36.80
N SER A 301 -8.64 -11.75 -37.36
CA SER A 301 -7.48 -10.87 -37.15
C SER A 301 -7.67 -9.84 -36.04
N GLY A 302 -8.73 -9.95 -35.24
CA GLY A 302 -9.05 -8.98 -34.19
C GLY A 302 -8.05 -9.01 -33.04
N VAL A 303 -7.94 -7.88 -32.33
CA VAL A 303 -7.07 -7.80 -31.16
C VAL A 303 -7.60 -8.62 -29.99
N HIS A 304 -6.68 -9.12 -29.15
CA HIS A 304 -7.01 -9.78 -27.90
C HIS A 304 -7.12 -8.79 -26.75
N LYS A 305 -7.94 -9.15 -25.75
CA LYS A 305 -7.92 -8.48 -24.46
C LYS A 305 -6.53 -8.61 -23.80
N PRO A 306 -6.12 -7.66 -22.97
CA PRO A 306 -4.87 -7.74 -22.21
C PRO A 306 -4.80 -8.94 -21.28
N GLY A 307 -3.61 -9.45 -21.06
CA GLY A 307 -3.32 -10.49 -20.08
C GLY A 307 -4.18 -11.74 -20.26
N GLU A 308 -4.67 -12.30 -19.16
CA GLU A 308 -5.53 -13.49 -19.12
C GLU A 308 -7.00 -13.12 -19.41
N ASN A 309 -7.28 -12.52 -20.55
CA ASN A 309 -8.63 -12.11 -20.98
C ASN A 309 -9.31 -11.09 -20.08
N LYS A 310 -8.55 -10.20 -19.48
CA LYS A 310 -9.04 -9.21 -18.53
C LYS A 310 -9.92 -8.16 -19.19
N ASN A 311 -11.04 -7.86 -18.55
CA ASN A 311 -11.91 -6.77 -18.92
C ASN A 311 -11.32 -5.39 -18.50
N PRO A 312 -11.82 -4.26 -19.02
CA PRO A 312 -11.37 -2.94 -18.60
C PRO A 312 -11.50 -2.75 -17.09
N GLY A 313 -10.40 -2.37 -16.42
CA GLY A 313 -10.33 -2.21 -14.97
C GLY A 313 -9.81 -3.41 -14.21
N GLU A 314 -9.74 -4.59 -14.81
CA GLU A 314 -9.33 -5.83 -14.12
C GLU A 314 -7.81 -6.05 -14.09
N ASP A 315 -7.06 -5.41 -14.98
CA ASP A 315 -5.61 -5.56 -14.97
C ASP A 315 -4.95 -4.66 -13.92
N TYR A 316 -3.74 -5.03 -13.52
CA TYR A 316 -2.94 -4.27 -12.54
C TYR A 316 -2.84 -2.79 -12.93
N ASN A 317 -3.27 -1.89 -12.03
CA ASN A 317 -3.29 -0.44 -12.24
C ASN A 317 -4.01 0.01 -13.54
N CYS A 318 -4.97 -0.76 -13.98
CA CYS A 318 -5.76 -0.43 -15.17
C CYS A 318 -6.81 0.63 -14.84
N ARG A 319 -6.92 1.65 -15.69
CA ARG A 319 -7.95 2.70 -15.60
C ARG A 319 -8.88 2.70 -16.82
N CYS A 320 -8.76 1.69 -17.66
CA CYS A 320 -9.65 1.54 -18.81
C CYS A 320 -11.08 1.30 -18.34
N THR A 321 -12.05 1.66 -19.16
CA THR A 321 -13.46 1.46 -18.85
C THR A 321 -14.18 0.81 -20.01
N ALA A 322 -15.21 0.02 -19.70
CA ALA A 322 -16.13 -0.51 -20.67
C ALA A 322 -17.23 0.52 -20.97
N VAL A 323 -17.46 0.82 -22.23
CA VAL A 323 -18.60 1.60 -22.71
C VAL A 323 -19.65 0.59 -23.20
N PRO A 324 -20.71 0.35 -22.44
CA PRO A 324 -21.68 -0.69 -22.77
C PRO A 324 -22.42 -0.38 -24.07
N ILE A 325 -22.67 -1.43 -24.85
CA ILE A 325 -23.39 -1.36 -26.12
C ILE A 325 -24.72 -2.08 -25.94
N VAL A 326 -25.80 -1.32 -26.04
CA VAL A 326 -27.17 -1.85 -26.00
C VAL A 326 -27.71 -2.01 -27.38
N GLU A 327 -28.15 -3.20 -27.72
CA GLU A 327 -28.84 -3.52 -28.98
C GLU A 327 -30.32 -3.57 -28.70
N PHE A 328 -31.06 -2.65 -29.26
CA PHE A 328 -32.52 -2.72 -29.23
C PHE A 328 -32.94 -3.70 -30.31
N GLY A 329 -33.59 -4.80 -29.93
CA GLY A 329 -34.16 -5.76 -30.85
C GLY A 329 -35.07 -5.01 -31.82
N GLY A 330 -34.75 -5.03 -33.12
CA GLY A 330 -35.73 -4.76 -34.14
C GLY A 330 -36.64 -5.99 -34.20
N ASN A 331 -37.93 -5.81 -33.96
CA ASN A 331 -38.94 -6.75 -34.45
C ASN A 331 -38.88 -6.81 -35.96
#